data_0faca94e2d6bfd618396f8a9de5f2170
#
_entry.id   0faca94e2d6bfd618396f8a9de5f2170
#
_cell.length_a   1.000
_cell.length_b   1.000
_cell.length_c   1.000
_cell.angle_alpha   90.00
_cell.angle_beta   90.00
_cell.angle_gamma   90.00
#
_symmetry.space_group_name_H-M   'P 1'
#
loop_
_entity.id
_entity.type
_entity.pdbx_description
1 polymer ?
#
loop_
_entity_poly.entity_id
_entity_poly.type
_entity_poly.pdbx_seq_one_letter_code
_entity_poly.pdbx_strand_id
1 'polypeptide(L)' 'MSEEKQIEDLKSQFRRTTDSELRKQMLDTISAYENNGIDAINELISSTIDDEVKSYGLNLIKNIKQNS' A
#
# COMPACT_ATOMS: atom_id res chain seq x y z
N MET A 1 -17.73 7.40 -6.80
CA MET A 1 -17.19 6.38 -5.89
C MET A 1 -16.27 7.02 -4.88
N SER A 2 -16.32 6.55 -3.65
CA SER A 2 -15.47 7.11 -2.62
C SER A 2 -14.05 6.56 -2.72
N GLU A 3 -13.11 7.39 -2.31
CA GLU A 3 -11.71 7.01 -2.23
C GLU A 3 -11.49 5.83 -1.29
N GLU A 4 -12.24 5.81 -0.19
CA GLU A 4 -12.17 4.72 0.76
C GLU A 4 -12.50 3.36 0.14
N LYS A 5 -13.52 3.34 -0.73
CA LYS A 5 -13.91 2.11 -1.39
C LYS A 5 -12.82 1.63 -2.34
N GLN A 6 -12.18 2.55 -3.06
CA GLN A 6 -11.10 2.21 -3.96
C GLN A 6 -9.91 1.63 -3.20
N ILE A 7 -9.58 2.22 -2.06
CA ILE A 7 -8.50 1.74 -1.21
C ILE A 7 -8.83 0.34 -0.67
N GLU A 8 -10.08 0.12 -0.23
CA GLU A 8 -10.49 -1.20 0.26
C GLU A 8 -10.41 -2.26 -0.84
N ASP A 9 -10.79 -1.91 -2.06
CA ASP A 9 -10.68 -2.82 -3.19
C ASP A 9 -9.21 -3.19 -3.46
N LEU A 10 -8.32 -2.22 -3.40
CA LEU A 10 -6.89 -2.44 -3.59
C LEU A 10 -6.32 -3.32 -2.48
N LYS A 11 -6.74 -3.11 -1.23
CA LYS A 11 -6.31 -3.95 -0.13
C LYS A 11 -6.73 -5.41 -0.34
N SER A 12 -7.96 -5.61 -0.82
CA SER A 12 -8.46 -6.95 -1.10
C SER A 12 -7.65 -7.62 -2.20
N GLN A 13 -7.34 -6.89 -3.25
CA GLN A 13 -6.51 -7.42 -4.34
C GLN A 13 -5.11 -7.77 -3.87
N PHE A 14 -4.53 -6.92 -3.03
CA PHE A 14 -3.21 -7.16 -2.46
C PHE A 14 -3.18 -8.49 -1.70
N ARG A 15 -4.20 -8.74 -0.89
CA ARG A 15 -4.28 -9.97 -0.09
C ARG A 15 -4.41 -11.23 -0.93
N ARG A 16 -4.97 -11.10 -2.13
CA ARG A 16 -5.14 -12.22 -3.06
C ARG A 16 -3.93 -12.44 -3.95
N THR A 17 -3.06 -11.47 -4.03
CA THR A 17 -1.92 -11.49 -4.94
C THR A 17 -0.70 -12.05 -4.22
N THR A 18 -0.01 -13.00 -4.85
CA THR A 18 1.19 -13.58 -4.28
C THR A 18 2.47 -13.07 -4.94
N ASP A 19 2.34 -12.37 -6.07
CA ASP A 19 3.48 -11.85 -6.83
C ASP A 19 3.98 -10.54 -6.22
N SER A 20 5.26 -10.52 -5.81
CA SER A 20 5.85 -9.35 -5.16
C SER A 20 5.81 -8.10 -6.03
N GLU A 21 6.04 -8.23 -7.32
CA GLU A 21 6.02 -7.07 -8.22
C GLU A 21 4.62 -6.46 -8.31
N LEU A 22 3.60 -7.29 -8.42
CA LEU A 22 2.23 -6.81 -8.46
C LEU A 22 1.84 -6.19 -7.14
N ARG A 23 2.29 -6.76 -6.02
CA ARG A 23 2.03 -6.19 -4.70
C ARG A 23 2.64 -4.80 -4.56
N LYS A 24 3.87 -4.62 -5.06
CA LYS A 24 4.50 -3.30 -5.04
C LYS A 24 3.72 -2.30 -5.87
N GLN A 25 3.24 -2.71 -7.04
CA GLN A 25 2.43 -1.84 -7.89
C GLN A 25 1.15 -1.42 -7.20
N MET A 26 0.53 -2.34 -6.46
CA MET A 26 -0.67 -2.01 -5.69
C MET A 26 -0.38 -1.01 -4.59
N LEU A 27 0.76 -1.16 -3.91
CA LEU A 27 1.17 -0.19 -2.90
C LEU A 27 1.42 1.18 -3.52
N ASP A 28 2.04 1.23 -4.71
CA ASP A 28 2.22 2.48 -5.43
C ASP A 28 0.88 3.16 -5.70
N THR A 29 -0.08 2.39 -6.16
CA THR A 29 -1.42 2.92 -6.46
C THR A 29 -2.07 3.48 -5.20
N ILE A 30 -1.95 2.76 -4.09
CA ILE A 30 -2.50 3.23 -2.81
C ILE A 30 -1.79 4.49 -2.35
N SER A 31 -0.48 4.59 -2.57
CA SER A 31 0.28 5.76 -2.16
C SER A 31 -0.16 7.04 -2.87
N ALA A 32 -0.78 6.91 -4.04
CA ALA A 32 -1.30 8.07 -4.77
C ALA A 32 -2.43 8.78 -4.02
N TYR A 33 -3.06 8.11 -3.06
CA TYR A 33 -4.07 8.72 -2.20
C TYR A 33 -3.49 9.50 -1.03
N GLU A 34 -2.16 9.55 -0.95
CA GLU A 34 -1.42 10.32 0.05
C GLU A 34 -1.80 9.89 1.48
N ASN A 35 -2.21 10.84 2.33
CA ASN A 35 -2.48 10.53 3.73
C ASN A 35 -3.51 9.41 3.93
N ASN A 36 -4.50 9.34 3.06
CA ASN A 36 -5.52 8.29 3.14
C ASN A 36 -4.93 6.90 2.82
N GLY A 37 -3.85 6.89 2.04
CA GLY A 37 -3.17 5.64 1.70
C GLY A 37 -2.22 5.13 2.77
N ILE A 38 -1.74 6.01 3.66
CA ILE A 38 -0.76 5.63 4.68
C ILE A 38 -1.28 4.51 5.58
N ASP A 39 -2.49 4.66 6.09
CA ASP A 39 -3.07 3.65 6.98
C ASP A 39 -3.23 2.31 6.27
N ALA A 40 -3.67 2.35 5.01
CA ALA A 40 -3.84 1.14 4.22
C ALA A 40 -2.51 0.45 3.99
N ILE A 41 -1.46 1.20 3.63
CA ILE A 41 -0.13 0.64 3.41
C ILE A 41 0.40 0.02 4.70
N ASN A 42 0.27 0.73 5.83
CA ASN A 42 0.69 0.21 7.12
C ASN A 42 0.00 -1.13 7.44
N GLU A 43 -1.29 -1.19 7.22
CA GLU A 43 -2.05 -2.41 7.48
C GLU A 43 -1.55 -3.57 6.63
N LEU A 44 -1.32 -3.31 5.34
CA LEU A 44 -0.90 -4.37 4.43
C LEU A 44 0.51 -4.86 4.71
N ILE A 45 1.46 -3.95 4.95
CA ILE A 45 2.83 -4.37 5.22
C ILE A 45 2.98 -5.02 6.59
N SER A 46 2.09 -4.70 7.53
CA SER A 46 2.10 -5.36 8.85
C SER A 46 1.68 -6.82 8.76
N SER A 47 0.89 -7.18 7.76
CA SER A 47 0.38 -8.54 7.61
C SER A 47 1.18 -9.38 6.62
N THR A 48 2.13 -8.80 5.89
CA THR A 48 2.94 -9.56 4.94
C THR A 48 4.23 -10.05 5.59
N ILE A 49 4.71 -11.20 5.13
CA ILE A 49 6.00 -11.76 5.57
C ILE A 49 7.11 -11.46 4.57
N ASP A 50 6.79 -10.82 3.46
CA ASP A 50 7.76 -10.50 2.41
C ASP A 50 8.48 -9.20 2.77
N ASP A 51 9.77 -9.33 3.15
CA ASP A 51 10.58 -8.19 3.58
C ASP A 51 10.76 -7.15 2.46
N GLU A 52 10.82 -7.59 1.22
CA GLU A 52 10.95 -6.67 0.09
C GLU A 52 9.72 -5.79 -0.05
N VAL A 53 8.56 -6.39 0.09
CA VAL A 53 7.29 -5.64 0.03
C VAL A 53 7.17 -4.70 1.23
N LYS A 54 7.57 -5.16 2.42
CA LYS A 54 7.56 -4.32 3.61
C LYS A 54 8.43 -3.08 3.43
N SER A 55 9.66 -3.28 2.95
CA SER A 55 10.59 -2.16 2.75
C SER A 55 10.05 -1.18 1.73
N TYR A 56 9.46 -1.70 0.67
CA TYR A 56 8.88 -0.86 -0.36
C TYR A 56 7.75 0.01 0.21
N GLY A 57 6.86 -0.60 0.98
CA GLY A 57 5.74 0.11 1.61
C GLY A 57 6.22 1.17 2.60
N LEU A 58 7.24 0.84 3.40
CA LEU A 58 7.79 1.82 4.35
C LEU A 58 8.38 3.02 3.63
N ASN A 59 9.05 2.80 2.51
CA ASN A 59 9.60 3.90 1.71
C ASN A 59 8.50 4.78 1.14
N LEU A 60 7.40 4.19 0.70
CA LEU A 60 6.27 4.96 0.20
C LEU A 60 5.67 5.84 1.29
N ILE A 61 5.50 5.28 2.48
CA ILE A 61 4.98 6.05 3.62
C ILE A 61 5.91 7.21 3.95
N LYS A 62 7.20 6.94 3.98
CA LYS A 62 8.21 7.97 4.26
C LYS A 62 8.12 9.11 3.24
N ASN A 63 8.01 8.76 1.96
CA ASN A 63 7.91 9.77 0.90
C ASN A 63 6.66 10.63 1.04
N ILE A 64 5.53 10.01 1.39
CA ILE A 64 4.28 10.74 1.59
C ILE A 64 4.44 11.75 2.73
N LYS A 65 5.01 11.31 3.85
CA LYS A 65 5.20 12.16 5.02
C LYS A 65 6.17 13.30 4.75
N GLN A 66 7.18 13.08 3.94
CA GLN A 66 8.17 14.11 3.62
C GLN A 66 7.59 15.18 2.69
N ASN A 67 6.61 14.82 1.89
CA ASN A 67 6.02 15.74 0.92
C ASN A 67 4.76 16.44 1.42
N SER A 68 4.34 16.16 2.63
CA SER A 68 3.11 16.75 3.17
C SER A 68 3.36 17.99 4.01
#